data_e987246a311cff0e5b11334cb1cca79b
#
_entry.id   e987246a311cff0e5b11334cb1cca79b
#
_cell.length_a   1.000
_cell.length_b   1.000
_cell.length_c   1.000
_cell.angle_alpha   90.00
_cell.angle_beta   90.00
_cell.angle_gamma   90.00
#
_symmetry.space_group_name_H-M   'P 1'
#
loop_
_entity.id
_entity.type
_entity.pdbx_description
1 polymer ?
#
loop_
_entity_poly.entity_id
_entity_poly.type
_entity_poly.pdbx_seq_one_letter_code
_entity_poly.pdbx_strand_id
1 'polypeptide(L)'
;MHNNNVGDDGAKAVAEALKVNPVLTELSLHGNNIGDDGAKAIAEALKVNPVLTKLDLDYNNLGDAGKQAVRDAVKDRSGFVLYTSG
;
A
#
# COMPACT_ATOMS: atom_id res chain seq x y z
N MET A 1 -11.02 3.19 0.64
CA MET A 1 -11.20 3.01 -0.83
C MET A 1 -11.27 1.53 -1.16
N HIS A 2 -12.45 0.99 -1.00
CA HIS A 2 -12.70 -0.45 -1.05
C HIS A 2 -13.47 -0.76 -2.33
N ASN A 3 -12.91 -1.62 -3.20
CA ASN A 3 -13.55 -2.03 -4.47
C ASN A 3 -13.89 -0.87 -5.40
N ASN A 4 -13.02 0.12 -5.51
CA ASN A 4 -13.29 1.34 -6.28
C ASN A 4 -12.49 1.45 -7.59
N ASN A 5 -11.78 0.39 -7.97
CA ASN A 5 -11.01 0.38 -9.23
C ASN A 5 -10.03 1.56 -9.32
N VAL A 6 -9.30 1.79 -8.24
CA VAL A 6 -8.33 2.89 -8.13
C VAL A 6 -7.21 2.75 -9.15
N GLY A 7 -6.74 1.52 -9.39
CA GLY A 7 -5.66 1.26 -10.35
C GLY A 7 -4.32 1.81 -9.91
N ASP A 8 -3.32 1.65 -10.78
CA ASP A 8 -1.96 2.10 -10.46
C ASP A 8 -1.86 3.62 -10.32
N ASP A 9 -2.54 4.36 -11.19
CA ASP A 9 -2.50 5.82 -11.13
C ASP A 9 -3.14 6.33 -9.83
N GLY A 10 -4.27 5.75 -9.45
CA GLY A 10 -4.90 6.08 -8.17
C GLY A 10 -4.02 5.71 -6.98
N ALA A 11 -3.35 4.56 -7.06
CA ALA A 11 -2.43 4.14 -6.01
C ALA A 11 -1.25 5.09 -5.87
N LYS A 12 -0.75 5.63 -6.99
CA LYS A 12 0.32 6.63 -6.96
C LYS A 12 -0.15 7.91 -6.27
N ALA A 13 -1.39 8.33 -6.53
CA ALA A 13 -1.97 9.50 -5.87
C ALA A 13 -2.12 9.27 -4.36
N VAL A 14 -2.59 8.08 -3.97
CA VAL A 14 -2.69 7.70 -2.56
C VAL A 14 -1.31 7.71 -1.90
N ALA A 15 -0.30 7.20 -2.61
CA ALA A 15 1.07 7.17 -2.10
C ALA A 15 1.58 8.60 -1.81
N GLU A 16 1.33 9.54 -2.72
CA GLU A 16 1.73 10.93 -2.49
C GLU A 16 1.04 11.52 -1.28
N ALA A 17 -0.24 11.21 -1.09
CA ALA A 17 -0.98 11.67 0.10
C ALA A 17 -0.41 11.05 1.37
N LEU A 18 -0.02 9.77 1.34
CA LEU A 18 0.56 9.09 2.50
C LEU A 18 1.87 9.75 2.95
N LYS A 19 2.67 10.24 2.03
CA LYS A 19 3.95 10.86 2.35
C LYS A 19 3.80 12.06 3.29
N VAL A 20 2.66 12.72 3.25
CA VAL A 20 2.43 13.96 4.01
C VAL A 20 1.29 13.84 5.02
N ASN A 21 0.67 12.68 5.15
CA ASN A 21 -0.43 12.47 6.10
C ASN A 21 0.12 12.08 7.48
N PRO A 22 -0.04 12.92 8.51
CA PRO A 22 0.55 12.62 9.82
C PRO A 22 -0.39 11.89 10.79
N VAL A 23 -1.60 11.51 10.36
CA VAL A 23 -2.61 10.98 11.28
C VAL A 23 -3.22 9.66 10.88
N LEU A 24 -3.18 9.28 9.59
CA LEU A 24 -3.81 8.05 9.13
C LEU A 24 -3.02 6.84 9.62
N THR A 25 -3.66 5.94 10.37
CA THR A 25 -3.01 4.75 10.92
C THR A 25 -3.37 3.47 10.19
N GLU A 26 -4.50 3.44 9.49
CA GLU A 26 -4.96 2.27 8.75
C GLU A 26 -5.47 2.70 7.39
N LEU A 27 -5.14 1.90 6.37
CA LEU A 27 -5.59 2.17 5.00
C LEU A 27 -6.02 0.88 4.35
N SER A 28 -7.22 0.86 3.77
CA SER A 28 -7.68 -0.26 2.97
C SER A 28 -7.79 0.13 1.50
N LEU A 29 -7.08 -0.60 0.67
CA LEU A 29 -7.18 -0.51 -0.79
C LEU A 29 -7.61 -1.85 -1.38
N HIS A 30 -8.38 -2.60 -0.63
CA HIS A 30 -8.89 -3.92 -0.98
C HIS A 30 -9.68 -3.86 -2.30
N GLY A 31 -9.32 -4.72 -3.25
CA GLY A 31 -10.09 -4.85 -4.48
C GLY A 31 -10.06 -3.64 -5.40
N ASN A 32 -8.90 -2.99 -5.56
CA ASN A 32 -8.79 -1.76 -6.34
C ASN A 32 -7.98 -1.87 -7.63
N ASN A 33 -7.72 -3.08 -8.09
CA ASN A 33 -7.03 -3.33 -9.35
C ASN A 33 -5.63 -2.68 -9.40
N ILE A 34 -4.94 -2.68 -8.26
CA ILE A 34 -3.59 -2.12 -8.17
C ILE A 34 -2.58 -3.19 -8.59
N GLY A 35 -1.69 -2.83 -9.51
CA GLY A 35 -0.63 -3.72 -9.96
C GLY A 35 0.69 -3.42 -9.29
N ASP A 36 1.77 -3.94 -9.88
CA ASP A 36 3.11 -3.80 -9.32
C ASP A 36 3.56 -2.34 -9.24
N ASP A 37 3.26 -1.53 -10.27
CA ASP A 37 3.70 -0.13 -10.27
C ASP A 37 3.04 0.66 -9.14
N GLY A 38 1.75 0.46 -8.94
CA GLY A 38 1.04 1.12 -7.84
C GLY A 38 1.55 0.66 -6.48
N ALA A 39 1.81 -0.66 -6.35
CA ALA A 39 2.34 -1.22 -5.10
C ALA A 39 3.72 -0.66 -4.80
N LYS A 40 4.57 -0.49 -5.81
CA LYS A 40 5.91 0.09 -5.61
C LYS A 40 5.82 1.54 -5.14
N ALA A 41 4.88 2.31 -5.68
CA ALA A 41 4.67 3.69 -5.24
C ALA A 41 4.24 3.74 -3.77
N ILE A 42 3.31 2.85 -3.38
CA ILE A 42 2.87 2.75 -1.99
C ILE A 42 4.04 2.34 -1.08
N ALA A 43 4.87 1.39 -1.54
CA ALA A 43 6.05 0.97 -0.79
C ALA A 43 7.00 2.14 -0.51
N GLU A 44 7.23 2.98 -1.50
CA GLU A 44 8.08 4.17 -1.31
C GLU A 44 7.49 5.14 -0.31
N ALA A 45 6.17 5.31 -0.34
CA ALA A 45 5.49 6.16 0.64
C ALA A 45 5.62 5.59 2.06
N LEU A 46 5.53 4.26 2.21
CA LEU A 46 5.67 3.61 3.52
C LEU A 46 7.05 3.83 4.13
N LYS A 47 8.08 3.96 3.31
CA LYS A 47 9.43 4.21 3.79
C LYS A 47 9.57 5.58 4.46
N VAL A 48 8.73 6.54 4.09
CA VAL A 48 8.78 7.90 4.66
C VAL A 48 7.59 8.21 5.58
N ASN A 49 6.60 7.35 5.64
CA ASN A 49 5.45 7.52 6.53
C ASN A 49 5.60 6.59 7.74
N PRO A 50 5.86 7.12 8.94
CA PRO A 50 6.02 6.27 10.13
C PRO A 50 4.72 6.02 10.88
N VAL A 51 3.60 6.59 10.44
CA VAL A 51 2.35 6.60 11.20
C VAL A 51 1.45 5.42 10.86
N LEU A 52 1.41 5.03 9.58
CA LEU A 52 0.55 3.94 9.15
C LEU A 52 1.01 2.62 9.78
N THR A 53 0.07 1.87 10.35
CA THR A 53 0.36 0.59 11.01
C THR A 53 -0.36 -0.59 10.37
N LYS A 54 -1.32 -0.33 9.47
CA LYS A 54 -2.07 -1.39 8.82
C LYS A 54 -2.39 -1.00 7.38
N LEU A 55 -2.11 -1.92 6.46
CA LEU A 55 -2.40 -1.71 5.03
C LEU A 55 -3.02 -2.98 4.45
N ASP A 56 -4.19 -2.84 3.85
CA ASP A 56 -4.88 -3.93 3.18
C ASP A 56 -4.81 -3.73 1.67
N LEU A 57 -4.07 -4.60 1.00
CA LEU A 57 -3.95 -4.65 -0.46
C LEU A 57 -4.49 -5.97 -1.02
N ASP A 58 -5.34 -6.66 -0.26
CA ASP A 58 -5.93 -7.91 -0.71
C ASP A 58 -6.77 -7.70 -1.98
N TYR A 59 -6.78 -8.73 -2.83
CA TYR A 59 -7.60 -8.77 -4.05
C TYR A 59 -7.28 -7.64 -5.01
N ASN A 60 -5.98 -7.38 -5.18
CA ASN A 60 -5.47 -6.50 -6.21
C ASN A 60 -4.71 -7.35 -7.23
N ASN A 61 -4.05 -6.71 -8.18
CA ASN A 61 -3.31 -7.38 -9.24
C ASN A 61 -1.80 -7.40 -8.97
N LEU A 62 -1.41 -7.55 -7.71
CA LEU A 62 0.00 -7.56 -7.35
C LEU A 62 0.67 -8.83 -7.86
N GLY A 63 1.79 -8.64 -8.55
CA GLY A 63 2.70 -9.71 -8.84
C GLY A 63 3.72 -9.88 -7.72
N ASP A 64 4.69 -10.75 -7.92
CA ASP A 64 5.72 -11.00 -6.91
C ASP A 64 6.52 -9.74 -6.59
N ALA A 65 6.84 -8.95 -7.63
CA ALA A 65 7.62 -7.73 -7.44
C ALA A 65 6.88 -6.71 -6.56
N GLY A 66 5.59 -6.52 -6.81
CA GLY A 66 4.78 -5.58 -6.01
C GLY A 66 4.63 -6.03 -4.56
N LYS A 67 4.34 -7.33 -4.37
CA LYS A 67 4.24 -7.89 -3.02
C LYS A 67 5.55 -7.74 -2.26
N GLN A 68 6.67 -8.05 -2.93
CA GLN A 68 7.98 -7.95 -2.29
C GLN A 68 8.32 -6.51 -1.92
N ALA A 69 7.97 -5.55 -2.78
CA ALA A 69 8.25 -4.15 -2.53
C ALA A 69 7.56 -3.67 -1.24
N VAL A 70 6.27 -3.97 -1.07
CA VAL A 70 5.55 -3.53 0.13
C VAL A 70 6.00 -4.30 1.38
N ARG A 71 6.32 -5.58 1.25
CA ARG A 71 6.85 -6.36 2.37
C ARG A 71 8.18 -5.80 2.85
N ASP A 72 9.08 -5.49 1.90
CA ASP A 72 10.39 -4.93 2.24
C ASP A 72 10.26 -3.57 2.92
N ALA A 73 9.30 -2.76 2.47
CA ALA A 73 9.11 -1.43 3.03
C ALA A 73 8.74 -1.45 4.51
N VAL A 74 8.09 -2.53 4.98
CA VAL A 74 7.59 -2.61 6.36
C VAL A 74 8.26 -3.71 7.19
N LYS A 75 9.26 -4.40 6.64
CA LYS A 75 9.86 -5.57 7.30
C LYS A 75 10.44 -5.26 8.67
N ASP A 76 10.92 -4.04 8.88
CA ASP A 76 11.52 -3.62 10.15
C ASP A 76 10.55 -2.85 11.05
N ARG A 77 9.27 -2.80 10.66
CA ARG A 77 8.25 -2.07 11.43
C ARG A 77 7.47 -3.07 12.30
N SER A 78 7.89 -3.18 13.53
CA SER A 78 7.27 -4.09 14.50
C SER A 78 5.77 -3.76 14.64
N GLY A 79 4.94 -4.80 14.55
CA GLY A 79 3.49 -4.63 14.71
C GLY A 79 2.76 -4.16 13.46
N PHE A 80 3.46 -3.93 12.34
CA PHE A 80 2.78 -3.55 11.09
C PHE A 80 1.98 -4.75 10.56
N VAL A 81 0.73 -4.47 10.17
CA VAL A 81 -0.17 -5.49 9.61
C VAL A 81 -0.34 -5.23 8.12
N LEU A 82 0.07 -6.22 7.31
CA LEU A 82 0.02 -6.10 5.85
C LEU A 82 -0.75 -7.28 5.26
N TYR A 83 -1.75 -6.98 4.44
CA TYR A 83 -2.50 -7.99 3.69
C TYR A 83 -2.23 -7.82 2.19
N THR A 84 -1.79 -8.90 1.53
CA THR A 84 -1.49 -8.90 0.10
C THR A 84 -2.03 -10.13 -0.61
N SER A 85 -3.08 -10.74 -0.10
CA SER A 85 -3.68 -11.97 -0.65
C SER A 85 -4.55 -11.69 -1.87
N GLY A 86 -4.71 -12.70 -2.67
CA GLY A 86 -5.55 -12.62 -3.86
C GLY A 86 -4.84 -12.07 -5.06
#